data_72d161b4a6b1ef3df7cc83cb1754c5ba
#
_entry.id   72d161b4a6b1ef3df7cc83cb1754c5ba
#
_cell.length_a   1.000
_cell.length_b   1.000
_cell.length_c   1.000
_cell.angle_alpha   90.00
_cell.angle_beta   90.00
_cell.angle_gamma   90.00
#
_symmetry.space_group_name_H-M   'P 1'
#
loop_
_entity.id
_entity.type
_entity.pdbx_description
1 polymer ?
#
loop_
_entity_poly.entity_id
_entity_poly.type
_entity_poly.pdbx_seq_one_letter_code
_entity_poly.pdbx_strand_id
1 'polypeptide(L)'
;MADWQSLDPEAAREAEKYDNPIPSRELILQQLADRGSPASREELLEEFGLTTDEQIEALRRRLRAMERDGQLIYTRRGTYAPVDKLDLILGRVSGHRDGFGFLVPDDGSDDLFLSPAQMRLVFDGDRALARVSGLDRRGRREGAIVEVISRGHDTIVGRYYEESGIGFVIPDNPKIQQEVLVTAGRNGGAKQGQFVEVTITHWPTPRFQPQGDVTEVVGNYMAPGMEIDVALRSYDIPHVWPDAVIKLSLIHI
;
A
#
# COMPACT_ATOMS: atom_id res chain seq x y z
N MET A 1 19.09 -37.90 3.80
CA MET A 1 17.81 -37.25 4.09
C MET A 1 17.81 -36.95 5.58
N ALA A 2 17.65 -35.71 5.96
CA ALA A 2 17.55 -35.39 7.40
C ALA A 2 16.21 -35.96 7.90
N ASP A 3 16.28 -36.65 9.03
CA ASP A 3 15.10 -37.15 9.73
C ASP A 3 14.35 -35.95 10.30
N TRP A 4 13.33 -35.48 9.57
CA TRP A 4 12.51 -34.31 9.97
C TRP A 4 11.93 -34.48 11.37
N GLN A 5 11.69 -35.74 11.82
CA GLN A 5 11.18 -36.03 13.17
C GLN A 5 12.14 -35.57 14.27
N SER A 6 13.43 -35.59 14.01
CA SER A 6 14.46 -35.09 14.96
C SER A 6 14.57 -33.56 14.99
N LEU A 7 14.08 -32.89 13.94
CA LEU A 7 14.10 -31.42 13.77
C LEU A 7 12.80 -30.76 14.19
N ASP A 8 11.72 -31.55 14.30
CA ASP A 8 10.38 -31.02 14.59
C ASP A 8 10.21 -30.69 16.08
N PRO A 9 10.05 -29.42 16.45
CA PRO A 9 9.86 -29.04 17.86
C PRO A 9 8.60 -29.63 18.49
N GLU A 10 7.62 -30.06 17.67
CA GLU A 10 6.34 -30.60 18.11
C GLU A 10 6.17 -32.08 17.71
N ALA A 11 7.26 -32.79 17.39
CA ALA A 11 7.23 -34.18 16.95
C ALA A 11 6.48 -35.11 17.93
N ALA A 12 6.68 -34.92 19.23
CA ALA A 12 6.00 -35.72 20.26
C ALA A 12 4.48 -35.52 20.25
N ARG A 13 4.01 -34.29 20.09
CA ARG A 13 2.57 -33.93 19.98
C ARG A 13 1.94 -34.54 18.73
N GLU A 14 2.65 -34.50 17.61
CA GLU A 14 2.17 -35.06 16.35
C GLU A 14 2.11 -36.61 16.39
N ALA A 15 3.12 -37.25 17.01
CA ALA A 15 3.18 -38.70 17.18
C ALA A 15 2.08 -39.23 18.13
N GLU A 16 1.71 -38.47 19.15
CA GLU A 16 0.63 -38.84 20.07
C GLU A 16 -0.76 -38.73 19.40
N LYS A 17 -0.90 -37.80 18.46
CA LYS A 17 -2.18 -37.45 17.84
C LYS A 17 -2.49 -38.25 16.58
N TYR A 18 -1.47 -38.74 15.86
CA TYR A 18 -1.62 -39.37 14.54
C TYR A 18 -0.77 -40.64 14.43
N ASP A 19 -1.36 -41.71 13.90
CA ASP A 19 -0.67 -42.99 13.65
C ASP A 19 0.47 -42.82 12.59
N ASN A 20 0.25 -41.97 11.61
CA ASN A 20 1.24 -41.59 10.59
C ASN A 20 1.53 -40.10 10.66
N PRO A 21 2.43 -39.67 11.57
CA PRO A 21 2.73 -38.27 11.78
C PRO A 21 3.37 -37.65 10.55
N ILE A 22 3.05 -36.37 10.29
CA ILE A 22 3.66 -35.51 9.30
C ILE A 22 4.27 -34.29 10.00
N PRO A 23 5.21 -33.55 9.35
CA PRO A 23 5.81 -32.36 9.94
C PRO A 23 4.77 -31.40 10.54
N SER A 24 5.06 -30.90 11.76
CA SER A 24 4.20 -29.93 12.43
C SER A 24 4.06 -28.65 11.62
N ARG A 25 3.08 -27.80 11.97
CA ARG A 25 2.93 -26.48 11.35
C ARG A 25 4.16 -25.62 11.58
N GLU A 26 4.72 -25.72 12.76
CA GLU A 26 5.89 -25.00 13.21
C GLU A 26 7.12 -25.36 12.36
N LEU A 27 7.36 -26.65 12.12
CA LEU A 27 8.45 -27.10 11.27
C LEU A 27 8.25 -26.69 9.80
N ILE A 28 7.03 -26.76 9.27
CA ILE A 28 6.73 -26.31 7.89
C ILE A 28 7.02 -24.81 7.74
N LEU A 29 6.62 -23.99 8.70
CA LEU A 29 6.91 -22.55 8.68
C LEU A 29 8.40 -22.26 8.79
N GLN A 30 9.10 -22.97 9.67
CA GLN A 30 10.54 -22.83 9.82
C GLN A 30 11.28 -23.21 8.53
N GLN A 31 10.92 -24.35 7.93
CA GLN A 31 11.55 -24.82 6.69
C GLN A 31 11.36 -23.82 5.54
N LEU A 32 10.16 -23.26 5.40
CA LEU A 32 9.88 -22.23 4.39
C LEU A 32 10.62 -20.91 4.67
N ALA A 33 10.78 -20.54 5.93
CA ALA A 33 11.55 -19.36 6.34
C ALA A 33 13.05 -19.55 6.05
N ASP A 34 13.62 -20.69 6.45
CA ASP A 34 15.04 -21.02 6.25
C ASP A 34 15.39 -21.13 4.76
N ARG A 35 14.46 -21.64 3.94
CA ARG A 35 14.61 -21.69 2.49
C ARG A 35 14.65 -20.30 1.85
N GLY A 36 13.96 -19.32 2.45
CA GLY A 36 13.87 -17.95 1.93
C GLY A 36 13.14 -17.80 0.58
N SER A 37 12.47 -18.87 0.11
CA SER A 37 11.72 -18.89 -1.15
C SER A 37 10.46 -19.75 -1.03
N PRO A 38 9.37 -19.40 -1.75
CA PRO A 38 8.15 -20.22 -1.79
C PRO A 38 8.44 -21.64 -2.29
N ALA A 39 7.76 -22.64 -1.72
CA ALA A 39 7.88 -24.03 -2.12
C ALA A 39 6.55 -24.60 -2.62
N SER A 40 6.59 -25.45 -3.64
CA SER A 40 5.44 -26.25 -4.05
C SER A 40 5.18 -27.39 -3.06
N ARG A 41 3.97 -27.96 -3.11
CA ARG A 41 3.66 -29.12 -2.29
C ARG A 41 4.60 -30.29 -2.59
N GLU A 42 4.92 -30.49 -3.86
CA GLU A 42 5.81 -31.54 -4.36
C GLU A 42 7.23 -31.40 -3.78
N GLU A 43 7.74 -30.17 -3.76
CA GLU A 43 9.06 -29.87 -3.13
C GLU A 43 9.05 -30.13 -1.64
N LEU A 44 7.98 -29.74 -0.93
CA LEU A 44 7.84 -30.02 0.50
C LEU A 44 7.73 -31.53 0.80
N LEU A 45 7.03 -32.30 -0.04
CA LEU A 45 6.97 -33.76 0.07
C LEU A 45 8.35 -34.38 -0.06
N GLU A 46 9.15 -33.93 -1.03
CA GLU A 46 10.53 -34.39 -1.26
C GLU A 46 11.47 -34.00 -0.12
N GLU A 47 11.41 -32.77 0.36
CA GLU A 47 12.24 -32.25 1.45
C GLU A 47 11.99 -33.00 2.76
N PHE A 48 10.73 -33.30 3.06
CA PHE A 48 10.36 -34.06 4.27
C PHE A 48 10.36 -35.57 4.08
N GLY A 49 10.61 -36.06 2.85
CA GLY A 49 10.65 -37.49 2.56
C GLY A 49 9.29 -38.19 2.73
N LEU A 50 8.19 -37.50 2.49
CA LEU A 50 6.83 -38.02 2.62
C LEU A 50 6.43 -38.75 1.33
N THR A 51 6.28 -40.07 1.40
CA THR A 51 6.09 -40.91 0.20
C THR A 51 4.79 -41.68 0.18
N THR A 52 4.10 -41.85 1.30
CA THR A 52 2.85 -42.59 1.36
C THR A 52 1.66 -41.71 0.99
N ASP A 53 0.65 -42.30 0.35
CA ASP A 53 -0.58 -41.59 -0.04
C ASP A 53 -1.27 -40.92 1.14
N GLU A 54 -1.22 -41.55 2.33
CA GLU A 54 -1.78 -40.98 3.55
C GLU A 54 -1.05 -39.73 4.01
N GLN A 55 0.31 -39.73 3.96
CA GLN A 55 1.13 -38.56 4.29
C GLN A 55 0.95 -37.42 3.30
N ILE A 56 0.85 -37.74 2.02
CA ILE A 56 0.62 -36.77 0.94
C ILE A 56 -0.73 -36.05 1.17
N GLU A 57 -1.79 -36.79 1.43
CA GLU A 57 -3.10 -36.19 1.68
C GLU A 57 -3.15 -35.43 3.01
N ALA A 58 -2.45 -35.94 4.06
CA ALA A 58 -2.34 -35.26 5.33
C ALA A 58 -1.61 -33.91 5.19
N LEU A 59 -0.48 -33.86 4.46
CA LEU A 59 0.22 -32.61 4.18
C LEU A 59 -0.66 -31.65 3.39
N ARG A 60 -1.38 -32.14 2.37
CA ARG A 60 -2.32 -31.30 1.59
C ARG A 60 -3.38 -30.64 2.47
N ARG A 61 -3.97 -31.39 3.40
CA ARG A 61 -4.96 -30.87 4.35
C ARG A 61 -4.35 -29.88 5.31
N ARG A 62 -3.12 -30.13 5.79
CA ARG A 62 -2.41 -29.25 6.70
C ARG A 62 -2.07 -27.91 6.04
N LEU A 63 -1.53 -27.91 4.83
CA LEU A 63 -1.21 -26.70 4.07
C LEU A 63 -2.47 -25.85 3.80
N ARG A 64 -3.61 -26.48 3.44
CA ARG A 64 -4.88 -25.77 3.29
C ARG A 64 -5.40 -25.18 4.60
N ALA A 65 -5.24 -25.89 5.70
CA ALA A 65 -5.62 -25.37 7.01
C ALA A 65 -4.75 -24.18 7.40
N MET A 66 -3.43 -24.25 7.16
CA MET A 66 -2.50 -23.14 7.42
C MET A 66 -2.78 -21.93 6.53
N GLU A 67 -3.17 -22.13 5.28
CA GLU A 67 -3.61 -21.06 4.37
C GLU A 67 -4.89 -20.40 4.90
N ARG A 68 -5.92 -21.19 5.25
CA ARG A 68 -7.17 -20.67 5.81
C ARG A 68 -6.95 -19.91 7.13
N ASP A 69 -6.03 -20.39 7.97
CA ASP A 69 -5.72 -19.80 9.27
C ASP A 69 -4.75 -18.61 9.14
N GLY A 70 -4.37 -18.22 7.89
CA GLY A 70 -3.52 -17.07 7.59
C GLY A 70 -2.06 -17.25 7.96
N GLN A 71 -1.55 -18.48 8.06
CA GLN A 71 -0.15 -18.79 8.34
C GLN A 71 0.67 -18.93 7.05
N LEU A 72 0.02 -19.33 5.95
CA LEU A 72 0.62 -19.48 4.62
C LEU A 72 -0.20 -18.72 3.56
N ILE A 73 0.47 -18.31 2.49
CA ILE A 73 -0.15 -17.81 1.27
C ILE A 73 0.09 -18.84 0.16
N TYR A 74 -0.95 -19.20 -0.57
CA TYR A 74 -0.85 -19.95 -1.81
C TYR A 74 -0.70 -18.98 -2.99
N THR A 75 0.43 -19.04 -3.68
CA THR A 75 0.77 -18.12 -4.78
C THR A 75 0.13 -18.55 -6.09
N ARG A 76 0.02 -17.64 -7.06
CA ARG A 76 -0.45 -17.94 -8.43
C ARG A 76 0.43 -18.97 -9.17
N ARG A 77 1.65 -19.21 -8.69
CA ARG A 77 2.59 -20.19 -9.25
C ARG A 77 2.42 -21.59 -8.66
N GLY A 78 1.45 -21.80 -7.77
CA GLY A 78 1.20 -23.09 -7.14
C GLY A 78 2.14 -23.39 -5.97
N THR A 79 2.75 -22.37 -5.36
CA THR A 79 3.70 -22.51 -4.24
C THR A 79 3.14 -21.91 -2.97
N TYR A 80 3.61 -22.38 -1.82
CA TYR A 80 3.31 -21.88 -0.49
C TYR A 80 4.44 -21.00 0.03
N ALA A 81 4.09 -19.89 0.68
CA ALA A 81 5.01 -19.01 1.39
C ALA A 81 4.47 -18.69 2.78
N PRO A 82 5.33 -18.55 3.81
CA PRO A 82 4.88 -18.12 5.13
C PRO A 82 4.31 -16.71 5.06
N VAL A 83 3.22 -16.49 5.79
CA VAL A 83 2.73 -15.13 6.07
C VAL A 83 3.51 -14.64 7.27
N ASP A 84 4.67 -14.08 7.03
CA ASP A 84 5.40 -13.40 8.09
C ASP A 84 4.62 -12.15 8.49
N LYS A 85 4.01 -12.19 9.67
CA LYS A 85 3.41 -11.01 10.29
C LYS A 85 4.46 -9.97 10.68
N LEU A 86 5.74 -10.30 10.53
CA LEU A 86 6.89 -9.46 10.84
C LEU A 86 7.39 -8.61 9.68
N ASP A 87 6.90 -8.85 8.45
CA ASP A 87 7.33 -8.09 7.27
C ASP A 87 6.38 -6.94 6.88
N LEU A 88 5.46 -6.56 7.76
CA LEU A 88 4.69 -5.35 7.56
C LEU A 88 5.49 -4.15 8.07
N ILE A 89 5.90 -3.32 7.14
CA ILE A 89 6.67 -2.12 7.41
C ILE A 89 5.70 -0.94 7.38
N LEU A 90 5.61 -0.25 8.52
CA LEU A 90 4.89 1.00 8.63
C LEU A 90 5.82 2.14 8.21
N GLY A 91 5.34 3.02 7.35
CA GLY A 91 6.13 4.14 6.90
C GLY A 91 5.30 5.20 6.19
N ARG A 92 5.99 6.26 5.78
CA ARG A 92 5.41 7.38 5.04
C ARG A 92 5.70 7.23 3.55
N VAL A 93 4.67 7.42 2.73
CA VAL A 93 4.79 7.42 1.27
C VAL A 93 5.44 8.71 0.80
N SER A 94 6.49 8.59 0.01
CA SER A 94 7.14 9.69 -0.70
C SER A 94 7.02 9.46 -2.21
N GLY A 95 6.17 10.23 -2.86
CA GLY A 95 5.95 10.16 -4.31
C GLY A 95 7.10 10.79 -5.09
N HIS A 96 7.27 10.34 -6.33
CA HIS A 96 8.19 10.93 -7.29
C HIS A 96 7.42 11.37 -8.53
N ARG A 97 7.86 12.48 -9.15
CA ARG A 97 7.22 13.06 -10.35
C ARG A 97 7.13 12.10 -11.55
N ASP A 98 7.94 11.06 -11.58
CA ASP A 98 7.94 10.05 -12.65
C ASP A 98 6.95 8.89 -12.36
N GLY A 99 6.09 9.03 -11.33
CA GLY A 99 4.99 8.12 -11.04
C GLY A 99 5.33 6.92 -10.17
N PHE A 100 6.59 6.71 -9.81
CA PHE A 100 7.00 5.77 -8.75
C PHE A 100 7.12 6.50 -7.41
N GLY A 101 7.38 5.76 -6.33
CA GLY A 101 7.61 6.36 -5.03
C GLY A 101 8.40 5.43 -4.11
N PHE A 102 8.46 5.82 -2.85
CA PHE A 102 9.10 5.06 -1.80
C PHE A 102 8.20 5.06 -0.56
N LEU A 103 8.18 3.95 0.16
CA LEU A 103 7.76 3.94 1.54
C LEU A 103 9.01 4.14 2.39
N VAL A 104 9.05 5.24 3.12
CA VAL A 104 10.11 5.58 4.09
C VAL A 104 9.70 5.00 5.44
N PRO A 105 10.36 3.92 5.93
CA PRO A 105 9.96 3.27 7.17
C PRO A 105 10.15 4.16 8.40
N ASP A 106 9.22 4.05 9.35
CA ASP A 106 9.30 4.79 10.62
C ASP A 106 10.43 4.29 11.54
N ASP A 107 10.90 3.07 11.35
CA ASP A 107 11.99 2.44 12.12
C ASP A 107 13.40 2.79 11.62
N GLY A 108 13.49 3.59 10.55
CA GLY A 108 14.76 4.00 9.95
C GLY A 108 15.45 2.92 9.12
N SER A 109 14.78 1.82 8.81
CA SER A 109 15.28 0.83 7.86
C SER A 109 15.29 1.38 6.43
N ASP A 110 15.90 0.63 5.48
CA ASP A 110 15.97 1.05 4.09
C ASP A 110 14.60 1.23 3.44
N ASP A 111 14.47 2.26 2.63
CA ASP A 111 13.24 2.59 1.90
C ASP A 111 12.78 1.43 1.01
N LEU A 112 11.46 1.22 0.93
CA LEU A 112 10.85 0.30 -0.01
C LEU A 112 10.48 1.03 -1.30
N PHE A 113 10.95 0.54 -2.43
CA PHE A 113 10.53 1.05 -3.74
C PHE A 113 9.05 0.72 -3.99
N LEU A 114 8.26 1.71 -4.32
CA LEU A 114 6.86 1.57 -4.73
C LEU A 114 6.75 1.79 -6.23
N SER A 115 6.37 0.73 -6.94
CA SER A 115 6.14 0.81 -8.38
C SER A 115 4.96 1.74 -8.71
N PRO A 116 4.84 2.24 -9.97
CA PRO A 116 3.70 3.06 -10.37
C PRO A 116 2.34 2.41 -10.11
N ALA A 117 2.28 1.06 -10.14
CA ALA A 117 1.06 0.33 -9.81
C ALA A 117 0.68 0.47 -8.33
N GLN A 118 1.67 0.48 -7.43
CA GLN A 118 1.45 0.68 -6.00
C GLN A 118 1.11 2.14 -5.69
N MET A 119 1.77 3.08 -6.37
CA MET A 119 1.49 4.51 -6.20
C MET A 119 0.07 4.91 -6.62
N ARG A 120 -0.62 4.10 -7.43
CA ARG A 120 -2.06 4.32 -7.72
C ARG A 120 -2.99 4.13 -6.53
N LEU A 121 -2.53 3.51 -5.45
CA LEU A 121 -3.32 3.21 -4.26
C LEU A 121 -3.18 4.25 -3.16
N VAL A 122 -2.15 5.08 -3.26
CA VAL A 122 -1.71 6.00 -2.21
C VAL A 122 -1.37 7.37 -2.80
N PHE A 123 -1.36 8.39 -1.94
CA PHE A 123 -0.87 9.71 -2.27
C PHE A 123 0.47 9.99 -1.59
N ASP A 124 1.19 10.99 -2.08
CA ASP A 124 2.37 11.53 -1.39
C ASP A 124 1.98 11.96 0.02
N GLY A 125 2.77 11.58 1.02
CA GLY A 125 2.52 11.91 2.41
C GLY A 125 1.62 10.94 3.18
N ASP A 126 0.94 9.99 2.53
CA ASP A 126 0.14 8.95 3.21
C ASP A 126 1.03 8.11 4.15
N ARG A 127 0.46 7.68 5.26
CA ARG A 127 1.08 6.63 6.10
C ARG A 127 0.45 5.28 5.77
N ALA A 128 1.28 4.32 5.43
CA ALA A 128 0.82 3.03 4.96
C ALA A 128 1.63 1.88 5.55
N LEU A 129 0.97 0.73 5.66
CA LEU A 129 1.61 -0.55 5.86
C LEU A 129 1.90 -1.16 4.50
N ALA A 130 3.15 -1.56 4.28
CA ALA A 130 3.57 -2.31 3.12
C ALA A 130 4.29 -3.59 3.52
N ARG A 131 4.26 -4.58 2.66
CA ARG A 131 5.09 -5.78 2.76
C ARG A 131 6.17 -5.75 1.69
N VAL A 132 7.31 -6.36 1.98
CA VAL A 132 8.33 -6.62 0.96
C VAL A 132 7.79 -7.66 -0.02
N SER A 133 7.69 -7.31 -1.29
CA SER A 133 7.17 -8.18 -2.36
C SER A 133 8.29 -8.83 -3.20
N GLY A 134 9.52 -8.35 -3.04
CA GLY A 134 10.67 -8.84 -3.78
C GLY A 134 11.77 -7.79 -3.93
N LEU A 135 12.61 -8.00 -4.92
CA LEU A 135 13.61 -7.02 -5.35
C LEU A 135 13.26 -6.52 -6.75
N ASP A 136 13.43 -5.23 -6.97
CA ASP A 136 13.29 -4.65 -8.29
C ASP A 136 14.48 -5.04 -9.21
N ARG A 137 14.43 -4.62 -10.48
CA ARG A 137 15.51 -4.91 -11.45
C ARG A 137 16.86 -4.31 -11.06
N ARG A 138 16.91 -3.38 -10.11
CA ARG A 138 18.12 -2.72 -9.61
C ARG A 138 18.56 -3.28 -8.25
N GLY A 139 17.91 -4.34 -7.75
CA GLY A 139 18.21 -4.96 -6.46
C GLY A 139 17.66 -4.21 -5.23
N ARG A 140 16.76 -3.23 -5.41
CA ARG A 140 16.11 -2.52 -4.30
C ARG A 140 14.90 -3.33 -3.82
N ARG A 141 14.66 -3.32 -2.51
CA ARG A 141 13.45 -3.95 -1.93
C ARG A 141 12.20 -3.28 -2.51
N GLU A 142 11.32 -4.06 -3.12
CA GLU A 142 10.04 -3.60 -3.65
C GLU A 142 8.94 -3.82 -2.63
N GLY A 143 8.15 -2.76 -2.37
CA GLY A 143 7.03 -2.79 -1.45
C GLY A 143 5.70 -3.00 -2.17
N ALA A 144 4.80 -3.75 -1.54
CA ALA A 144 3.40 -3.82 -1.90
C ALA A 144 2.54 -3.24 -0.78
N ILE A 145 1.75 -2.24 -1.09
CA ILE A 145 0.84 -1.59 -0.12
C ILE A 145 -0.21 -2.61 0.34
N VAL A 146 -0.35 -2.76 1.63
CA VAL A 146 -1.33 -3.64 2.28
C VAL A 146 -2.51 -2.82 2.78
N GLU A 147 -2.21 -1.69 3.47
CA GLU A 147 -3.24 -0.84 4.06
C GLU A 147 -2.74 0.60 4.20
N VAL A 148 -3.63 1.56 4.04
CA VAL A 148 -3.36 2.97 4.33
C VAL A 148 -3.88 3.29 5.72
N ILE A 149 -2.99 3.64 6.62
CA ILE A 149 -3.30 3.89 8.04
C ILE A 149 -3.84 5.31 8.24
N SER A 150 -3.22 6.28 7.58
CA SER A 150 -3.70 7.67 7.59
C SER A 150 -3.37 8.37 6.29
N ARG A 151 -4.24 9.28 5.89
CA ARG A 151 -4.04 10.08 4.70
C ARG A 151 -3.13 11.27 5.01
N GLY A 152 -2.27 11.60 4.05
CA GLY A 152 -1.38 12.76 4.16
C GLY A 152 -2.10 14.06 3.86
N HIS A 153 -3.09 14.03 2.98
CA HIS A 153 -3.87 15.18 2.52
C HIS A 153 -5.33 14.78 2.34
N ASP A 154 -6.26 15.57 2.86
CA ASP A 154 -7.69 15.40 2.64
C ASP A 154 -8.19 16.24 1.46
N THR A 155 -7.42 17.26 1.08
CA THR A 155 -7.69 18.16 -0.03
C THR A 155 -6.54 18.15 -1.04
N ILE A 156 -6.86 18.38 -2.29
CA ILE A 156 -5.90 18.49 -3.38
C ILE A 156 -6.20 19.77 -4.18
N VAL A 157 -5.15 20.53 -4.47
CA VAL A 157 -5.23 21.66 -5.39
C VAL A 157 -4.75 21.22 -6.77
N GLY A 158 -5.50 21.61 -7.80
CA GLY A 158 -5.18 21.25 -9.17
C GLY A 158 -6.00 21.99 -10.19
N ARG A 159 -5.81 21.65 -11.45
CA ARG A 159 -6.55 22.25 -12.58
C ARG A 159 -7.76 21.40 -12.93
N TYR A 160 -8.92 22.08 -12.98
CA TYR A 160 -10.18 21.47 -13.40
C TYR A 160 -10.28 21.38 -14.92
N TYR A 161 -10.69 20.21 -15.37
CA TYR A 161 -11.02 19.91 -16.76
C TYR A 161 -12.35 19.18 -16.85
N GLU A 162 -12.99 19.30 -18.00
CA GLU A 162 -14.22 18.57 -18.29
C GLU A 162 -14.14 17.98 -19.69
N GLU A 163 -14.34 16.67 -19.79
CA GLU A 163 -14.41 15.95 -21.06
C GLU A 163 -15.65 15.07 -21.09
N SER A 164 -16.48 15.24 -22.16
CA SER A 164 -17.71 14.45 -22.34
C SER A 164 -18.67 14.47 -21.15
N GLY A 165 -18.72 15.60 -20.42
CA GLY A 165 -19.58 15.76 -19.24
C GLY A 165 -19.01 15.15 -17.95
N ILE A 166 -17.77 14.68 -17.97
CA ILE A 166 -17.07 14.18 -16.80
C ILE A 166 -16.01 15.20 -16.38
N GLY A 167 -16.17 15.77 -15.17
CA GLY A 167 -15.19 16.66 -14.57
C GLY A 167 -14.07 15.88 -13.90
N PHE A 168 -12.85 16.38 -14.04
CA PHE A 168 -11.68 15.84 -13.33
C PHE A 168 -10.68 16.96 -13.01
N VAL A 169 -9.84 16.70 -12.02
CA VAL A 169 -8.81 17.62 -11.58
C VAL A 169 -7.44 16.95 -11.70
N ILE A 170 -6.53 17.62 -12.39
CA ILE A 170 -5.13 17.25 -12.46
C ILE A 170 -4.41 17.95 -11.31
N PRO A 171 -3.85 17.21 -10.32
CA PRO A 171 -3.14 17.80 -9.21
C PRO A 171 -1.96 18.69 -9.66
N ASP A 172 -1.76 19.80 -8.96
CA ASP A 172 -0.61 20.66 -9.19
C ASP A 172 0.68 20.08 -8.57
N ASN A 173 0.55 19.33 -7.48
CA ASN A 173 1.68 18.61 -6.90
C ASN A 173 2.11 17.46 -7.83
N PRO A 174 3.33 17.55 -8.42
CA PRO A 174 3.81 16.55 -9.39
C PRO A 174 4.07 15.17 -8.79
N LYS A 175 4.03 15.03 -7.47
CA LYS A 175 4.16 13.74 -6.77
C LYS A 175 2.86 12.97 -6.69
N ILE A 176 1.73 13.61 -6.99
CA ILE A 176 0.41 12.99 -7.06
C ILE A 176 0.04 12.86 -8.54
N GLN A 177 0.10 11.62 -9.05
CA GLN A 177 -0.10 11.34 -10.49
C GLN A 177 -1.55 10.99 -10.84
N GLN A 178 -2.37 10.72 -9.84
CA GLN A 178 -3.76 10.34 -10.06
C GLN A 178 -4.60 11.59 -10.31
N GLU A 179 -5.34 11.58 -11.41
CA GLU A 179 -6.44 12.52 -11.63
C GLU A 179 -7.56 12.23 -10.64
N VAL A 180 -8.15 13.30 -10.10
CA VAL A 180 -9.29 13.20 -9.18
C VAL A 180 -10.56 13.43 -9.98
N LEU A 181 -11.44 12.45 -10.04
CA LEU A 181 -12.74 12.59 -10.66
C LEU A 181 -13.63 13.49 -9.81
N VAL A 182 -14.30 14.44 -10.43
CA VAL A 182 -15.23 15.32 -9.73
C VAL A 182 -16.63 14.68 -9.74
N THR A 183 -17.22 14.59 -8.55
CA THR A 183 -18.59 14.07 -8.40
C THR A 183 -19.56 14.87 -9.24
N ALA A 184 -20.45 14.20 -9.96
CA ALA A 184 -21.43 14.84 -10.83
C ALA A 184 -22.26 15.92 -10.07
N GLY A 185 -22.29 17.15 -10.62
CA GLY A 185 -22.95 18.29 -10.00
C GLY A 185 -22.22 18.92 -8.81
N ARG A 186 -20.99 18.47 -8.49
CA ARG A 186 -20.17 19.00 -7.39
C ARG A 186 -18.91 19.72 -7.88
N ASN A 187 -18.99 20.35 -9.04
CA ASN A 187 -17.86 21.10 -9.62
C ASN A 187 -17.70 22.52 -9.05
N GLY A 188 -18.52 22.94 -8.06
CA GLY A 188 -18.44 24.26 -7.44
C GLY A 188 -18.53 25.44 -8.41
N GLY A 189 -19.04 25.24 -9.62
CA GLY A 189 -19.08 26.25 -10.69
C GLY A 189 -17.73 26.45 -11.40
N ALA A 190 -16.77 25.54 -11.19
CA ALA A 190 -15.48 25.55 -11.85
C ALA A 190 -15.59 25.48 -13.37
N LYS A 191 -14.73 26.22 -14.06
CA LYS A 191 -14.61 26.23 -15.52
C LYS A 191 -13.30 25.61 -15.95
N GLN A 192 -13.28 25.15 -17.19
CA GLN A 192 -12.12 24.57 -17.84
C GLN A 192 -10.83 25.37 -17.58
N GLY A 193 -9.80 24.73 -17.06
CA GLY A 193 -8.47 25.29 -16.82
C GLY A 193 -8.32 26.13 -15.55
N GLN A 194 -9.39 26.30 -14.76
CA GLN A 194 -9.29 26.99 -13.47
C GLN A 194 -8.58 26.12 -12.43
N PHE A 195 -7.86 26.78 -11.53
CA PHE A 195 -7.38 26.13 -10.31
C PHE A 195 -8.51 25.99 -9.30
N VAL A 196 -8.62 24.81 -8.76
CA VAL A 196 -9.63 24.45 -7.76
C VAL A 196 -9.00 23.70 -6.61
N GLU A 197 -9.63 23.79 -5.45
CA GLU A 197 -9.40 22.90 -4.33
C GLU A 197 -10.50 21.83 -4.30
N VAL A 198 -10.08 20.57 -4.16
CA VAL A 198 -10.97 19.41 -4.15
C VAL A 198 -10.79 18.66 -2.85
N THR A 199 -11.88 18.44 -2.13
CA THR A 199 -11.90 17.53 -0.98
C THR A 199 -12.17 16.12 -1.47
N ILE A 200 -11.31 15.17 -1.08
CA ILE A 200 -11.42 13.77 -1.48
C ILE A 200 -12.57 13.12 -0.72
N THR A 201 -13.53 12.57 -1.44
CA THR A 201 -14.69 11.85 -0.89
C THR A 201 -14.55 10.34 -1.01
N HIS A 202 -13.85 9.87 -2.05
CA HIS A 202 -13.54 8.47 -2.26
C HIS A 202 -12.07 8.31 -2.63
N TRP A 203 -11.38 7.50 -1.85
CA TRP A 203 -9.95 7.25 -2.02
C TRP A 203 -9.69 6.24 -3.15
N PRO A 204 -8.50 6.30 -3.77
CA PRO A 204 -8.16 5.40 -4.86
C PRO A 204 -8.14 3.94 -4.38
N THR A 205 -8.56 3.06 -5.27
CA THR A 205 -8.54 1.61 -5.08
C THR A 205 -7.92 0.95 -6.31
N PRO A 206 -7.62 -0.36 -6.30
CA PRO A 206 -7.11 -1.04 -7.50
C PRO A 206 -8.03 -0.94 -8.73
N ARG A 207 -9.32 -0.62 -8.54
CA ARG A 207 -10.34 -0.59 -9.60
C ARG A 207 -10.87 0.81 -9.91
N PHE A 208 -10.76 1.74 -8.98
CA PHE A 208 -11.38 3.07 -9.10
C PHE A 208 -10.36 4.16 -8.82
N GLN A 209 -10.43 5.21 -9.62
CA GLN A 209 -9.70 6.45 -9.39
C GLN A 209 -10.28 7.20 -8.18
N PRO A 210 -9.51 8.09 -7.54
CA PRO A 210 -10.02 8.92 -6.46
C PRO A 210 -11.14 9.84 -6.98
N GLN A 211 -12.11 10.13 -6.11
CA GLN A 211 -13.20 11.07 -6.41
C GLN A 211 -13.26 12.13 -5.32
N GLY A 212 -13.72 13.32 -5.71
CA GLY A 212 -13.87 14.42 -4.79
C GLY A 212 -14.86 15.47 -5.25
N ASP A 213 -15.15 16.38 -4.34
CA ASP A 213 -16.02 17.53 -4.55
C ASP A 213 -15.17 18.81 -4.61
N VAL A 214 -15.40 19.68 -5.58
CA VAL A 214 -14.77 21.01 -5.62
C VAL A 214 -15.32 21.83 -4.48
N THR A 215 -14.45 22.22 -3.55
CA THR A 215 -14.80 23.04 -2.38
C THR A 215 -14.55 24.51 -2.62
N GLU A 216 -13.54 24.85 -3.42
CA GLU A 216 -13.21 26.24 -3.74
C GLU A 216 -12.68 26.37 -5.17
N VAL A 217 -13.08 27.43 -5.87
CA VAL A 217 -12.46 27.86 -7.12
C VAL A 217 -11.42 28.92 -6.79
N VAL A 218 -10.14 28.54 -6.78
CA VAL A 218 -9.04 29.41 -6.38
C VAL A 218 -8.85 30.54 -7.38
N GLY A 219 -9.01 30.26 -8.67
CA GLY A 219 -9.02 31.31 -9.69
C GLY A 219 -8.55 30.86 -11.07
N ASN A 220 -8.34 31.84 -11.95
CA ASN A 220 -7.93 31.60 -13.32
C ASN A 220 -6.42 31.40 -13.41
N TYR A 221 -5.97 30.52 -14.29
CA TYR A 221 -4.57 30.36 -14.64
C TYR A 221 -3.93 31.71 -15.04
N MET A 222 -2.75 32.01 -14.53
CA MET A 222 -1.99 33.26 -14.74
C MET A 222 -2.61 34.54 -14.11
N ALA A 223 -3.57 34.43 -13.19
CA ALA A 223 -3.97 35.59 -12.39
C ALA A 223 -2.80 36.01 -11.47
N PRO A 224 -2.55 37.32 -11.29
CA PRO A 224 -1.47 37.77 -10.40
C PRO A 224 -1.63 37.22 -8.98
N GLY A 225 -0.57 36.62 -8.43
CA GLY A 225 -0.60 36.00 -7.09
C GLY A 225 -1.06 34.54 -7.04
N MET A 226 -1.67 34.04 -8.10
CA MET A 226 -2.18 32.67 -8.16
C MET A 226 -1.15 31.58 -7.86
N GLU A 227 0.07 31.74 -8.38
CA GLU A 227 1.15 30.77 -8.17
C GLU A 227 1.52 30.65 -6.68
N ILE A 228 1.45 31.75 -5.93
CA ILE A 228 1.70 31.76 -4.50
C ILE A 228 0.55 31.07 -3.77
N ASP A 229 -0.69 31.37 -4.09
CA ASP A 229 -1.87 30.77 -3.46
C ASP A 229 -1.93 29.27 -3.71
N VAL A 230 -1.65 28.84 -4.93
CA VAL A 230 -1.57 27.41 -5.29
C VAL A 230 -0.44 26.73 -4.53
N ALA A 231 0.75 27.33 -4.46
CA ALA A 231 1.87 26.76 -3.72
C ALA A 231 1.59 26.63 -2.22
N LEU A 232 1.02 27.67 -1.60
CA LEU A 232 0.67 27.64 -0.18
C LEU A 232 -0.30 26.49 0.13
N ARG A 233 -1.32 26.29 -0.70
CA ARG A 233 -2.33 25.22 -0.55
C ARG A 233 -1.75 23.84 -0.87
N SER A 234 -0.94 23.71 -1.93
CA SER A 234 -0.34 22.42 -2.33
C SER A 234 0.63 21.86 -1.31
N TYR A 235 1.19 22.71 -0.44
CA TYR A 235 2.12 22.33 0.62
C TYR A 235 1.53 22.49 2.03
N ASP A 236 0.19 22.65 2.16
CA ASP A 236 -0.51 22.84 3.43
C ASP A 236 0.07 23.96 4.29
N ILE A 237 0.58 25.02 3.65
CA ILE A 237 1.10 26.19 4.34
C ILE A 237 -0.10 27.07 4.77
N PRO A 238 -0.23 27.44 6.07
CA PRO A 238 -1.30 28.30 6.52
C PRO A 238 -1.33 29.61 5.72
N HIS A 239 -2.41 29.86 4.98
CA HIS A 239 -2.62 31.03 4.14
C HIS A 239 -3.78 31.91 4.62
N VAL A 240 -4.60 31.38 5.53
CA VAL A 240 -5.64 32.15 6.20
C VAL A 240 -5.17 32.49 7.61
N TRP A 241 -5.02 33.79 7.88
CA TRP A 241 -4.60 34.23 9.20
C TRP A 241 -5.77 34.11 10.18
N PRO A 242 -5.57 33.54 11.39
CA PRO A 242 -6.58 33.52 12.42
C PRO A 242 -7.05 34.94 12.76
N ASP A 243 -8.33 35.13 13.06
CA ASP A 243 -8.93 36.44 13.41
C ASP A 243 -8.17 37.17 14.55
N ALA A 244 -7.59 36.41 15.46
CA ALA A 244 -6.77 36.96 16.55
C ALA A 244 -5.51 37.66 16.02
N VAL A 245 -4.88 37.14 14.97
CA VAL A 245 -3.67 37.71 14.33
C VAL A 245 -4.07 38.92 13.49
N ILE A 246 -5.17 38.85 12.76
CA ILE A 246 -5.69 39.99 11.99
C ILE A 246 -6.02 41.16 12.91
N LYS A 247 -6.66 40.91 14.07
CA LYS A 247 -6.94 41.95 15.07
C LYS A 247 -5.67 42.58 15.64
N LEU A 248 -4.62 41.80 15.89
CA LEU A 248 -3.34 42.33 16.34
C LEU A 248 -2.64 43.21 15.31
N SER A 249 -2.71 42.83 14.03
CA SER A 249 -2.15 43.60 12.90
C SER A 249 -2.86 44.96 12.75
N LEU A 250 -4.15 45.03 13.00
CA LEU A 250 -4.94 46.28 12.91
C LEU A 250 -4.75 47.22 14.08
N ILE A 251 -4.16 46.79 15.21
CA ILE A 251 -3.89 47.64 16.38
C ILE A 251 -2.63 48.50 16.19
N HIS A 252 -1.77 48.17 15.23
CA HIS A 252 -0.51 48.84 14.97
C HIS A 252 -0.52 49.77 13.73
N ILE A 253 -1.68 50.04 13.16
CA ILE A 253 -1.94 51.07 12.16
C ILE A 253 -2.72 52.18 12.79
#